data_de964c4ff67ab15ecac4674f29af4ef1
#
_entry.id   de964c4ff67ab15ecac4674f29af4ef1
#
_cell.length_a   1.000
_cell.length_b   1.000
_cell.length_c   1.000
_cell.angle_alpha   90.00
_cell.angle_beta   90.00
_cell.angle_gamma   90.00
#
_symmetry.space_group_name_H-M   'P 1'
#
loop_
_entity.id
_entity.type
_entity.pdbx_description
1 polymer ?
#
loop_
_entity_poly.entity_id
_entity_poly.type
_entity_poly.pdbx_seq_one_letter_code
_entity_poly.pdbx_strand_id
1 'polypeptide(L)'
;WRYSDKGSAGAAENHYSTMSIKDICALPVADITADDCVLFLWTTYPMLQEAMTLIAAWGFKYKSIGFQWLKLNRGGKGYFFGLGRWTRGNTEPCLIAIKGKPCRYVQSQSISQIIEHPVMRHSAKPPLAREKIIELMGDIPRIELFAREGAAGWDCWGNEAPETNIPAPEPPKRKDTSGQLSLFEI
;
A
#
# COMPACT_ATOMS: atom_id res chain seq x y z
N TRP A 1 3.99 9.10 1.50
CA TRP A 1 5.28 8.83 2.16
C TRP A 1 6.33 9.80 1.59
N ARG A 2 6.99 10.53 2.44
CA ARG A 2 7.95 11.55 2.04
C ARG A 2 9.36 10.93 1.95
N TYR A 3 9.97 10.96 0.78
CA TYR A 3 11.31 10.40 0.55
C TYR A 3 12.46 11.37 0.88
N SER A 4 12.21 12.66 0.85
CA SER A 4 13.18 13.69 1.24
C SER A 4 12.49 15.01 1.59
N ASP A 5 13.10 15.81 2.45
CA ASP A 5 12.61 17.14 2.82
C ASP A 5 12.76 18.18 1.70
N LYS A 6 13.48 17.85 0.64
CA LYS A 6 13.60 18.66 -0.57
C LYS A 6 12.84 17.95 -1.69
N GLY A 7 11.66 18.46 -2.04
CA GLY A 7 10.82 17.94 -3.11
C GLY A 7 11.64 17.63 -4.37
N SER A 8 11.72 16.34 -4.72
CA SER A 8 12.27 15.91 -6.00
C SER A 8 11.15 15.86 -7.04
N ALA A 9 11.48 16.03 -8.31
CA ALA A 9 10.51 16.04 -9.43
C ALA A 9 9.62 14.78 -9.56
N GLY A 10 9.85 13.75 -8.73
CA GLY A 10 9.08 12.51 -8.69
C GLY A 10 8.44 12.21 -7.32
N ALA A 11 8.37 13.21 -6.43
CA ALA A 11 7.78 13.02 -5.11
C ALA A 11 6.25 12.90 -5.20
N ALA A 12 5.66 12.01 -4.40
CA ALA A 12 4.22 11.74 -4.40
C ALA A 12 3.39 12.98 -4.09
N GLU A 13 3.90 13.89 -3.25
CA GLU A 13 3.25 15.14 -2.87
C GLU A 13 2.97 16.08 -4.06
N ASN A 14 3.71 15.92 -5.15
CA ASN A 14 3.49 16.71 -6.38
C ASN A 14 2.31 16.20 -7.21
N HIS A 15 1.75 15.04 -6.88
CA HIS A 15 0.74 14.35 -7.66
C HIS A 15 -0.57 14.14 -6.93
N TYR A 16 -0.56 14.02 -5.59
CA TYR A 16 -1.75 13.82 -4.75
C TYR A 16 -1.47 14.16 -3.29
N SER A 17 -2.54 14.38 -2.50
CA SER A 17 -2.43 14.58 -1.06
C SER A 17 -1.82 13.34 -0.40
N THR A 18 -0.80 13.55 0.43
CA THR A 18 -0.14 12.48 1.19
C THR A 18 -0.50 12.56 2.66
N MET A 19 -0.47 11.42 3.34
CA MET A 19 -0.62 11.33 4.79
C MET A 19 0.74 11.06 5.44
N SER A 20 0.93 11.54 6.67
CA SER A 20 2.08 11.14 7.46
C SER A 20 1.99 9.66 7.85
N ILE A 21 3.12 9.01 8.12
CA ILE A 21 3.10 7.62 8.60
C ILE A 21 2.31 7.47 9.89
N LYS A 22 2.35 8.47 10.76
CA LYS A 22 1.57 8.50 12.00
C LYS A 22 0.06 8.48 11.72
N ASP A 23 -0.40 9.28 10.77
CA ASP A 23 -1.81 9.36 10.42
C ASP A 23 -2.28 8.06 9.74
N ILE A 24 -1.43 7.47 8.87
CA ILE A 24 -1.74 6.19 8.24
C ILE A 24 -1.82 5.08 9.30
N CYS A 25 -0.90 5.04 10.27
CA CYS A 25 -0.94 4.07 11.37
C CYS A 25 -2.19 4.24 12.25
N ALA A 26 -2.74 5.44 12.35
CA ALA A 26 -3.93 5.74 13.14
C ALA A 26 -5.26 5.40 12.43
N LEU A 27 -5.23 5.02 11.15
CA LEU A 27 -6.44 4.58 10.46
C LEU A 27 -7.02 3.34 11.14
N PRO A 28 -8.35 3.26 11.33
CA PRO A 28 -9.03 2.19 12.04
C PRO A 28 -9.18 0.93 11.17
N VAL A 29 -8.06 0.45 10.59
CA VAL A 29 -8.05 -0.71 9.69
C VAL A 29 -8.52 -1.98 10.41
N ALA A 30 -8.31 -2.05 11.73
CA ALA A 30 -8.80 -3.17 12.53
C ALA A 30 -10.33 -3.36 12.44
N ASP A 31 -11.10 -2.27 12.26
CA ASP A 31 -12.57 -2.28 12.24
C ASP A 31 -13.14 -2.86 10.94
N ILE A 32 -12.35 -2.86 9.88
CA ILE A 32 -12.73 -3.39 8.56
C ILE A 32 -12.07 -4.72 8.23
N THR A 33 -11.26 -5.27 9.12
CA THR A 33 -10.55 -6.55 8.89
C THR A 33 -11.19 -7.68 9.67
N ALA A 34 -11.38 -8.82 9.00
CA ALA A 34 -11.78 -10.05 9.67
C ALA A 34 -10.71 -10.54 10.66
N ASP A 35 -11.08 -11.48 11.56
CA ASP A 35 -10.14 -12.12 12.49
C ASP A 35 -9.02 -12.85 11.78
N ASP A 36 -9.34 -13.49 10.65
CA ASP A 36 -8.38 -14.08 9.72
C ASP A 36 -8.27 -13.21 8.46
N CYS A 37 -7.19 -12.48 8.31
CA CYS A 37 -7.02 -11.53 7.23
C CYS A 37 -5.59 -11.54 6.67
N VAL A 38 -5.45 -11.29 5.38
CA VAL A 38 -4.15 -11.11 4.70
C VAL A 38 -4.04 -9.66 4.22
N LEU A 39 -2.94 -9.03 4.54
CA LEU A 39 -2.56 -7.71 4.05
C LEU A 39 -1.52 -7.86 2.95
N PHE A 40 -1.79 -7.29 1.79
CA PHE A 40 -0.84 -7.08 0.70
C PHE A 40 -0.44 -5.61 0.68
N LEU A 41 0.78 -5.28 1.12
CA LEU A 41 1.25 -3.91 1.30
C LEU A 41 2.33 -3.56 0.31
N TRP A 42 2.02 -2.71 -0.66
CA TRP A 42 3.02 -2.13 -1.55
C TRP A 42 3.87 -1.10 -0.82
N THR A 43 5.17 -1.20 -0.98
CA THR A 43 6.13 -0.23 -0.42
C THR A 43 7.31 -0.04 -1.36
N THR A 44 8.17 0.91 -1.04
CA THR A 44 9.47 1.07 -1.69
C THR A 44 10.58 0.64 -0.73
N TYR A 45 11.72 0.22 -1.24
CA TYR A 45 12.82 -0.22 -0.37
C TYR A 45 13.25 0.82 0.68
N PRO A 46 13.36 2.12 0.35
CA PRO A 46 13.68 3.13 1.36
C PRO A 46 12.64 3.26 2.48
N MET A 47 11.42 2.78 2.27
CA MET A 47 10.30 2.88 3.22
C MET A 47 9.96 1.54 3.89
N LEU A 48 10.86 0.57 3.84
CA LEU A 48 10.62 -0.76 4.44
C LEU A 48 10.45 -0.69 5.96
N GLN A 49 11.19 0.16 6.64
CA GLN A 49 11.09 0.30 8.09
C GLN A 49 9.73 0.86 8.50
N GLU A 50 9.26 1.88 7.78
CA GLU A 50 7.93 2.47 7.97
C GLU A 50 6.81 1.46 7.62
N ALA A 51 7.02 0.64 6.58
CA ALA A 51 6.08 -0.42 6.24
C ALA A 51 5.95 -1.45 7.36
N MET A 52 7.05 -1.84 8.00
CA MET A 52 7.01 -2.75 9.15
C MET A 52 6.29 -2.13 10.36
N THR A 53 6.52 -0.84 10.61
CA THR A 53 5.81 -0.09 11.65
C THR A 53 4.31 -0.05 11.37
N LEU A 54 3.91 0.20 10.12
CA LEU A 54 2.51 0.23 9.70
C LEU A 54 1.84 -1.13 9.83
N ILE A 55 2.49 -2.21 9.39
CA ILE A 55 2.01 -3.58 9.53
C ILE A 55 1.68 -3.90 11.00
N ALA A 56 2.59 -3.55 11.91
CA ALA A 56 2.40 -3.76 13.34
C ALA A 56 1.29 -2.90 13.93
N ALA A 57 1.20 -1.62 13.52
CA ALA A 57 0.17 -0.68 13.98
C ALA A 57 -1.24 -1.14 13.61
N TRP A 58 -1.42 -1.77 12.44
CA TRP A 58 -2.71 -2.32 12.00
C TRP A 58 -3.00 -3.72 12.54
N GLY A 59 -2.15 -4.25 13.44
CA GLY A 59 -2.35 -5.54 14.10
C GLY A 59 -1.97 -6.76 13.27
N PHE A 60 -1.22 -6.57 12.20
CA PHE A 60 -0.72 -7.66 11.37
C PHE A 60 0.69 -8.09 11.75
N LYS A 61 1.07 -9.30 11.32
CA LYS A 61 2.43 -9.85 11.42
C LYS A 61 3.01 -10.07 10.04
N TYR A 62 4.12 -9.43 9.73
CA TYR A 62 4.87 -9.65 8.49
C TYR A 62 5.22 -11.13 8.31
N LYS A 63 5.13 -11.62 7.08
CA LYS A 63 5.47 -13.00 6.72
C LYS A 63 6.54 -13.10 5.65
N SER A 64 6.35 -12.41 4.54
CA SER A 64 7.20 -12.55 3.36
C SER A 64 6.97 -11.39 2.38
N ILE A 65 7.74 -11.37 1.30
CA ILE A 65 7.37 -10.65 0.09
C ILE A 65 6.33 -11.49 -0.64
N GLY A 66 5.16 -10.91 -0.91
CA GLY A 66 4.10 -11.53 -1.71
C GLY A 66 4.41 -11.43 -3.19
N PHE A 67 4.66 -10.21 -3.65
CA PHE A 67 5.01 -9.94 -5.03
C PHE A 67 6.21 -9.03 -5.13
N GLN A 68 6.96 -9.21 -6.22
CA GLN A 68 8.06 -8.35 -6.62
C GLN A 68 7.77 -7.85 -8.04
N TRP A 69 7.36 -6.59 -8.15
CA TRP A 69 7.14 -5.98 -9.46
C TRP A 69 8.47 -5.61 -10.10
N LEU A 70 8.80 -6.26 -11.20
CA LEU A 70 9.88 -5.89 -12.11
C LEU A 70 9.31 -4.88 -13.11
N LYS A 71 9.69 -3.62 -12.96
CA LYS A 71 9.17 -2.51 -13.77
C LYS A 71 9.78 -2.56 -15.17
N LEU A 72 8.95 -2.75 -16.18
CA LEU A 72 9.35 -2.65 -17.57
C LEU A 72 9.15 -1.21 -18.08
N ASN A 73 9.87 -0.84 -19.12
CA ASN A 73 9.61 0.40 -19.86
C ASN A 73 8.18 0.42 -20.40
N ARG A 74 7.61 1.61 -20.66
CA ARG A 74 6.22 1.76 -21.15
C ARG A 74 5.90 0.92 -22.39
N GLY A 75 6.87 0.68 -23.25
CA GLY A 75 6.74 -0.18 -24.43
C GLY A 75 6.87 -1.69 -24.16
N GLY A 76 6.98 -2.10 -22.89
CA GLY A 76 7.08 -3.52 -22.49
C GLY A 76 8.46 -4.16 -22.77
N LYS A 77 9.40 -3.44 -23.33
CA LYS A 77 10.76 -3.97 -23.64
C LYS A 77 11.80 -3.37 -22.71
N GLY A 78 12.60 -4.25 -22.09
CA GLY A 78 13.66 -3.88 -21.15
C GLY A 78 13.14 -3.31 -19.84
N TYR A 79 14.00 -3.29 -18.83
CA TYR A 79 13.65 -2.82 -17.50
C TYR A 79 13.69 -1.30 -17.42
N PHE A 80 12.71 -0.75 -16.69
CA PHE A 80 12.67 0.66 -16.38
C PHE A 80 13.78 1.05 -15.39
N PHE A 81 14.48 2.13 -15.68
CA PHE A 81 15.50 2.69 -14.79
C PHE A 81 14.92 3.88 -14.03
N GLY A 82 14.49 3.65 -12.81
CA GLY A 82 14.01 4.70 -11.93
C GLY A 82 15.14 5.55 -11.33
N LEU A 83 14.75 6.45 -10.45
CA LEU A 83 15.69 7.26 -9.68
C LEU A 83 16.29 6.42 -8.54
N GLY A 84 17.53 6.73 -8.16
CA GLY A 84 18.20 6.10 -7.02
C GLY A 84 19.61 6.66 -6.86
N ARG A 85 20.09 6.76 -5.61
CA ARG A 85 21.43 7.29 -5.33
C ARG A 85 22.51 6.21 -5.44
N TRP A 86 22.17 4.97 -5.09
CA TRP A 86 23.10 3.83 -5.12
C TRP A 86 22.90 3.00 -6.37
N THR A 87 21.74 2.39 -6.48
CA THR A 87 21.32 1.64 -7.67
C THR A 87 20.07 2.27 -8.24
N ARG A 88 19.77 2.00 -9.50
CA ARG A 88 18.53 2.46 -10.14
C ARG A 88 17.37 1.58 -9.71
N GLY A 89 16.32 2.21 -9.14
CA GLY A 89 15.13 1.50 -8.69
C GLY A 89 14.27 1.05 -9.87
N ASN A 90 14.30 -0.24 -10.16
CA ASN A 90 13.49 -0.86 -11.21
C ASN A 90 12.55 -1.94 -10.69
N THR A 91 12.46 -2.08 -9.39
CA THR A 91 11.57 -3.03 -8.72
C THR A 91 10.81 -2.39 -7.59
N GLU A 92 9.66 -2.99 -7.20
CA GLU A 92 8.86 -2.56 -6.07
C GLU A 92 8.25 -3.78 -5.36
N PRO A 93 8.47 -3.94 -4.04
CA PRO A 93 7.95 -5.08 -3.30
C PRO A 93 6.52 -4.83 -2.81
N CYS A 94 5.73 -5.90 -2.83
CA CYS A 94 4.46 -6.04 -2.14
C CYS A 94 4.63 -7.03 -1.00
N LEU A 95 4.52 -6.57 0.23
CA LEU A 95 4.72 -7.39 1.42
C LEU A 95 3.45 -8.18 1.74
N ILE A 96 3.57 -9.41 2.25
CA ILE A 96 2.48 -10.15 2.87
C ILE A 96 2.61 -10.06 4.40
N ALA A 97 1.52 -9.67 5.03
CA ALA A 97 1.35 -9.75 6.47
C ALA A 97 0.00 -10.40 6.79
N ILE A 98 -0.13 -11.01 7.95
CA ILE A 98 -1.33 -11.75 8.34
C ILE A 98 -1.83 -11.36 9.72
N LYS A 99 -3.14 -11.45 9.91
CA LYS A 99 -3.85 -11.46 11.18
C LYS A 99 -4.56 -12.81 11.30
N GLY A 100 -4.54 -13.43 12.48
CA GLY A 100 -5.15 -14.75 12.68
C GLY A 100 -4.47 -15.90 11.91
N LYS A 101 -5.26 -16.76 11.31
CA LYS A 101 -4.85 -17.98 10.59
C LYS A 101 -5.40 -18.07 9.16
N PRO A 102 -5.14 -17.09 8.28
CA PRO A 102 -5.74 -17.02 6.96
C PRO A 102 -5.19 -18.05 5.97
N CYS A 103 -4.14 -18.79 6.30
CA CYS A 103 -3.53 -19.80 5.40
C CYS A 103 -4.54 -20.87 4.94
N ARG A 104 -5.63 -21.09 5.70
CA ARG A 104 -6.70 -22.02 5.32
C ARG A 104 -7.50 -21.61 4.08
N TYR A 105 -7.42 -20.35 3.69
CA TYR A 105 -8.09 -19.81 2.49
C TYR A 105 -7.23 -19.84 1.24
N VAL A 106 -5.96 -20.24 1.34
CA VAL A 106 -5.06 -20.33 0.19
C VAL A 106 -5.56 -21.39 -0.78
N GLN A 107 -5.87 -20.99 -2.00
CA GLN A 107 -6.40 -21.85 -3.06
C GLN A 107 -5.29 -22.42 -3.95
N SER A 108 -4.21 -21.68 -4.14
CA SER A 108 -3.12 -22.08 -5.02
C SER A 108 -1.77 -21.81 -4.37
N GLN A 109 -0.84 -22.77 -4.50
CA GLN A 109 0.55 -22.62 -4.05
C GLN A 109 1.54 -22.42 -5.21
N SER A 110 1.02 -22.27 -6.44
CA SER A 110 1.82 -22.12 -7.66
C SER A 110 1.93 -20.69 -8.17
N ILE A 111 1.47 -19.70 -7.37
CA ILE A 111 1.50 -18.29 -7.78
C ILE A 111 2.93 -17.76 -7.78
N SER A 112 3.40 -17.36 -8.96
CA SER A 112 4.71 -16.70 -9.08
C SER A 112 4.74 -15.39 -8.30
N GLN A 113 5.80 -15.21 -7.51
CA GLN A 113 6.07 -13.97 -6.78
C GLN A 113 6.42 -12.81 -7.73
N ILE A 114 6.98 -13.10 -8.89
CA ILE A 114 7.42 -12.08 -9.85
C ILE A 114 6.23 -11.59 -10.67
N ILE A 115 6.13 -10.28 -10.81
CA ILE A 115 5.24 -9.58 -11.73
C ILE A 115 6.08 -8.72 -12.64
N GLU A 116 6.16 -9.07 -13.93
CA GLU A 116 6.73 -8.22 -14.96
C GLU A 116 5.62 -7.40 -15.60
N HIS A 117 5.70 -6.08 -15.46
CA HIS A 117 4.66 -5.19 -16.01
C HIS A 117 5.27 -3.81 -16.33
N PRO A 118 4.87 -3.18 -17.45
CA PRO A 118 5.29 -1.84 -17.78
C PRO A 118 4.89 -0.82 -16.70
N VAL A 119 5.71 0.23 -16.55
CA VAL A 119 5.32 1.38 -15.75
C VAL A 119 4.11 2.07 -16.38
N MET A 120 3.15 2.42 -15.52
CA MET A 120 1.91 3.08 -15.89
C MET A 120 1.93 4.55 -15.44
N ARG A 121 0.77 5.15 -15.19
CA ARG A 121 0.64 6.45 -14.54
C ARG A 121 1.30 6.40 -13.15
N HIS A 122 1.67 7.55 -12.62
CA HIS A 122 2.38 7.64 -11.34
C HIS A 122 1.66 6.84 -10.24
N SER A 123 2.42 6.08 -9.49
CA SER A 123 1.96 5.21 -8.38
C SER A 123 0.96 4.09 -8.71
N ALA A 124 0.46 3.95 -9.93
CA ALA A 124 -0.41 2.83 -10.28
C ALA A 124 0.34 1.50 -10.13
N LYS A 125 -0.33 0.52 -9.53
CA LYS A 125 0.20 -0.84 -9.36
C LYS A 125 -0.32 -1.76 -10.46
N PRO A 126 0.45 -2.80 -10.84
CA PRO A 126 0.04 -3.72 -11.89
C PRO A 126 -1.33 -4.35 -11.60
N PRO A 127 -2.32 -4.29 -12.53
CA PRO A 127 -3.62 -4.97 -12.36
C PRO A 127 -3.47 -6.48 -12.11
N LEU A 128 -2.45 -7.09 -12.73
CA LEU A 128 -2.08 -8.49 -12.53
C LEU A 128 -1.89 -8.87 -11.05
N ALA A 129 -1.55 -7.92 -10.18
CA ALA A 129 -1.44 -8.19 -8.74
C ALA A 129 -2.80 -8.57 -8.14
N ARG A 130 -3.90 -7.87 -8.53
CA ARG A 130 -5.26 -8.20 -8.07
C ARG A 130 -5.69 -9.58 -8.55
N GLU A 131 -5.38 -9.93 -9.81
CA GLU A 131 -5.68 -11.23 -10.39
C GLU A 131 -4.96 -12.35 -9.62
N LYS A 132 -3.66 -12.18 -9.37
CA LYS A 132 -2.85 -13.12 -8.59
C LYS A 132 -3.33 -13.26 -7.14
N ILE A 133 -3.82 -12.19 -6.51
CA ILE A 133 -4.40 -12.24 -5.16
C ILE A 133 -5.68 -13.08 -5.18
N ILE A 134 -6.55 -12.91 -6.18
CA ILE A 134 -7.77 -13.70 -6.32
C ILE A 134 -7.43 -15.18 -6.58
N GLU A 135 -6.46 -15.46 -7.45
CA GLU A 135 -6.00 -16.83 -7.71
C GLU A 135 -5.40 -17.49 -6.46
N LEU A 136 -4.67 -16.69 -5.64
CA LEU A 136 -4.06 -17.16 -4.39
C LEU A 136 -5.09 -17.43 -3.31
N MET A 137 -6.03 -16.51 -3.10
CA MET A 137 -6.92 -16.48 -1.92
C MET A 137 -8.36 -16.89 -2.23
N GLY A 138 -8.76 -16.99 -3.50
CA GLY A 138 -10.12 -17.24 -3.91
C GLY A 138 -11.00 -15.98 -3.89
N ASP A 139 -12.29 -16.19 -4.14
CA ASP A 139 -13.29 -15.12 -4.14
C ASP A 139 -13.80 -14.85 -2.72
N ILE A 140 -12.99 -14.18 -1.93
CA ILE A 140 -13.31 -13.76 -0.56
C ILE A 140 -13.46 -12.24 -0.48
N PRO A 141 -14.14 -11.69 0.54
CA PRO A 141 -14.24 -10.23 0.74
C PRO A 141 -12.85 -9.57 0.74
N ARG A 142 -12.72 -8.48 -0.01
CA ARG A 142 -11.45 -7.78 -0.20
C ARG A 142 -11.66 -6.31 -0.44
N ILE A 143 -10.73 -5.51 0.04
CA ILE A 143 -10.73 -4.05 -0.11
C ILE A 143 -9.35 -3.57 -0.54
N GLU A 144 -9.32 -2.54 -1.40
CA GLU A 144 -8.11 -1.78 -1.71
C GLU A 144 -8.16 -0.42 -1.01
N LEU A 145 -7.21 -0.19 -0.10
CA LEU A 145 -7.03 1.10 0.55
C LEU A 145 -6.15 2.00 -0.32
N PHE A 146 -6.45 3.31 -0.29
CA PHE A 146 -5.79 4.33 -1.12
C PHE A 146 -5.98 4.06 -2.62
N ALA A 147 -7.11 3.44 -2.96
CA ALA A 147 -7.50 3.18 -4.33
C ALA A 147 -7.66 4.48 -5.11
N ARG A 148 -7.33 4.44 -6.39
CA ARG A 148 -7.51 5.54 -7.34
C ARG A 148 -8.59 5.24 -8.38
N GLU A 149 -9.04 4.00 -8.43
CA GLU A 149 -10.09 3.50 -9.31
C GLU A 149 -10.74 2.28 -8.68
N GLY A 150 -11.99 2.05 -9.01
CA GLY A 150 -12.66 0.82 -8.63
C GLY A 150 -12.17 -0.37 -9.45
N ALA A 151 -12.28 -1.56 -8.86
CA ALA A 151 -12.07 -2.82 -9.55
C ALA A 151 -13.22 -3.79 -9.26
N ALA A 152 -13.65 -4.54 -10.25
CA ALA A 152 -14.76 -5.49 -10.10
C ALA A 152 -14.47 -6.50 -8.97
N GLY A 153 -15.41 -6.66 -8.04
CA GLY A 153 -15.28 -7.54 -6.90
C GLY A 153 -14.31 -7.06 -5.81
N TRP A 154 -13.89 -5.80 -5.83
CA TRP A 154 -13.10 -5.15 -4.78
C TRP A 154 -13.88 -3.97 -4.21
N ASP A 155 -13.98 -3.93 -2.90
CA ASP A 155 -14.28 -2.67 -2.24
C ASP A 155 -13.09 -1.74 -2.37
N CYS A 156 -13.30 -0.44 -2.32
CA CYS A 156 -12.19 0.52 -2.43
C CYS A 156 -12.41 1.71 -1.51
N TRP A 157 -11.31 2.23 -1.00
CA TRP A 157 -11.27 3.47 -0.23
C TRP A 157 -10.04 4.29 -0.63
N GLY A 158 -10.23 5.57 -0.92
CA GLY A 158 -9.14 6.47 -1.30
C GLY A 158 -9.65 7.80 -1.83
N ASN A 159 -8.78 8.80 -1.93
CA ASN A 159 -9.15 10.17 -2.34
C ASN A 159 -9.69 10.26 -3.78
N GLU A 160 -9.31 9.33 -4.64
CA GLU A 160 -9.71 9.27 -6.05
C GLU A 160 -10.60 8.05 -6.33
N ALA A 161 -10.94 7.27 -5.29
CA ALA A 161 -11.81 6.11 -5.42
C ALA A 161 -13.25 6.54 -5.72
N PRO A 162 -14.02 5.79 -6.53
CA PRO A 162 -15.44 5.98 -6.63
C PRO A 162 -16.09 5.82 -5.25
N GLU A 163 -17.29 6.43 -5.05
CA GLU A 163 -18.02 6.27 -3.80
C GLU A 163 -18.16 4.79 -3.45
N THR A 164 -17.75 4.45 -2.23
CA THR A 164 -17.81 3.08 -1.71
C THR A 164 -18.96 3.00 -0.70
N ASN A 165 -19.54 1.81 -0.54
CA ASN A 165 -20.52 1.54 0.52
C ASN A 165 -19.88 1.46 1.91
N ILE A 166 -18.56 1.60 2.01
CA ILE A 166 -17.82 1.59 3.27
C ILE A 166 -17.73 3.04 3.74
N PRO A 167 -18.28 3.39 4.91
CA PRO A 167 -18.12 4.73 5.47
C PRO A 167 -16.63 5.02 5.64
N ALA A 168 -16.18 6.18 5.15
CA ALA A 168 -14.82 6.63 5.39
C ALA A 168 -14.53 6.58 6.90
N PRO A 169 -13.39 6.01 7.35
CA PRO A 169 -13.03 6.11 8.74
C PRO A 169 -13.00 7.59 9.11
N GLU A 170 -13.74 7.97 10.16
CA GLU A 170 -13.73 9.36 10.64
C GLU A 170 -12.27 9.72 10.93
N PRO A 171 -11.78 10.85 10.41
CA PRO A 171 -10.46 11.33 10.79
C PRO A 171 -10.42 11.45 12.32
N PRO A 172 -9.31 11.08 12.98
CA PRO A 172 -9.22 11.16 14.42
C PRO A 172 -9.63 12.56 14.85
N LYS A 173 -10.67 12.66 15.70
CA LYS A 173 -11.17 13.94 16.23
C LYS A 173 -9.97 14.63 16.85
N ARG A 174 -9.52 15.73 16.24
CA ARG A 174 -8.51 16.60 16.86
C ARG A 174 -9.08 16.96 18.22
N LYS A 175 -8.41 16.53 19.29
CA LYS A 175 -8.73 17.05 20.62
C LYS A 175 -8.50 18.56 20.52
N ASP A 176 -9.58 19.31 20.68
CA ASP A 176 -9.53 20.76 20.79
C ASP A 176 -8.68 21.08 22.02
N THR A 177 -7.42 21.32 21.79
CA THR A 177 -6.55 21.94 22.79
C THR A 177 -6.57 23.44 22.55
N SER A 178 -7.75 24.02 22.77
CA SER A 178 -7.84 25.44 23.11
C SER A 178 -7.30 25.61 24.52
N GLY A 179 -6.01 25.80 24.63
CA GLY A 179 -5.38 26.07 25.90
C GLY A 179 -3.91 25.71 25.93
N GLN A 180 -3.10 26.72 25.73
CA GLN A 180 -1.68 26.86 26.04
C GLN A 180 -0.68 26.49 24.95
N LEU A 181 -0.14 27.57 24.39
CA LEU A 181 1.20 27.67 23.80
C LEU A 181 2.25 27.06 24.73
N SER A 182 3.12 26.22 24.16
CA SER A 182 4.53 26.26 24.50
C SER A 182 5.33 25.82 23.27
N LEU A 183 6.17 26.75 22.84
CA LEU A 183 7.29 26.58 21.92
C LEU A 183 8.18 25.43 22.39
N PHE A 184 8.58 24.55 21.47
CA PHE A 184 9.92 24.01 21.41
C PHE A 184 10.27 23.80 19.95
N GLU A 185 11.12 24.71 19.44
CA GLU A 185 12.04 24.45 18.34
C GLU A 185 13.07 23.41 18.79
N ILE A 186 13.31 22.38 17.97
CA ILE A 186 14.65 21.92 17.60
C ILE A 186 14.53 21.24 16.23
#